data_b0f8a24d36a77e87082f1eb2f46c5950
#
_entry.id   b0f8a24d36a77e87082f1eb2f46c5950
#
_cell.length_a   1.000
_cell.length_b   1.000
_cell.length_c   1.000
_cell.angle_alpha   90.00
_cell.angle_beta   90.00
_cell.angle_gamma   90.00
#
_symmetry.space_group_name_H-M   'P 1'
#
loop_
_entity.id
_entity.type
_entity.pdbx_description
1 polymer ?
#
loop_
_entity_poly.entity_id
_entity_poly.type
_entity_poly.pdbx_seq_one_letter_code
_entity_poly.pdbx_strand_id
1 'polypeptide(L)'
;MRKYILGIALAAALMCGTKSYAQYNREYFFWVGRSCMMNNDYQEAIRTLNTLLRFDENAFEGYFLRGIAKYNLDDLLGAEADFSTAIRMNPVYTQAYTYRAITRSRLGNYDDALQDFREATGRISLTFSGHST
;
A
#
# COMPACT_ATOMS: atom_id res chain seq x y z
N MET A 1 44.64 17.67 -9.95
CA MET A 1 44.09 16.98 -8.77
C MET A 1 42.58 17.17 -8.56
N ARG A 2 41.97 18.31 -8.90
CA ARG A 2 40.52 18.51 -8.74
C ARG A 2 39.66 17.64 -9.68
N LYS A 3 40.16 17.22 -10.86
CA LYS A 3 39.40 16.40 -11.83
C LYS A 3 39.17 14.96 -11.35
N TYR A 4 40.04 14.38 -10.51
CA TYR A 4 39.91 13.00 -10.00
C TYR A 4 38.99 12.91 -8.77
N ILE A 5 38.91 13.94 -7.96
CA ILE A 5 38.07 13.99 -6.75
C ILE A 5 36.59 14.06 -7.13
N LEU A 6 36.25 14.80 -8.19
CA LEU A 6 34.88 14.86 -8.73
C LEU A 6 34.45 13.53 -9.37
N GLY A 7 35.36 12.80 -10.05
CA GLY A 7 35.08 11.48 -10.62
C GLY A 7 34.87 10.42 -9.54
N ILE A 8 35.66 10.44 -8.47
CA ILE A 8 35.56 9.51 -7.33
C ILE A 8 34.32 9.80 -6.51
N ALA A 9 34.00 11.07 -6.26
CA ALA A 9 32.77 11.48 -5.57
C ALA A 9 31.51 11.12 -6.37
N LEU A 10 31.54 11.27 -7.71
CA LEU A 10 30.47 10.87 -8.59
C LEU A 10 30.30 9.34 -8.63
N ALA A 11 31.40 8.58 -8.69
CA ALA A 11 31.38 7.12 -8.65
C ALA A 11 30.91 6.58 -7.31
N ALA A 12 31.34 7.18 -6.18
CA ALA A 12 30.88 6.83 -4.86
C ALA A 12 29.37 7.19 -4.66
N ALA A 13 28.91 8.32 -5.20
CA ALA A 13 27.51 8.68 -5.21
C ALA A 13 26.67 7.72 -6.06
N LEU A 14 27.22 7.22 -7.18
CA LEU A 14 26.56 6.21 -8.01
C LEU A 14 26.50 4.83 -7.33
N MET A 15 27.50 4.46 -6.55
CA MET A 15 27.54 3.17 -5.83
C MET A 15 26.72 3.16 -4.54
N CYS A 16 26.66 4.27 -3.80
CA CYS A 16 25.76 4.46 -2.67
C CYS A 16 24.37 4.94 -3.09
N GLY A 17 24.26 5.62 -4.25
CA GLY A 17 23.08 6.34 -4.66
C GLY A 17 21.94 5.47 -5.20
N THR A 18 22.22 4.26 -5.70
CA THR A 18 21.17 3.46 -6.38
C THR A 18 20.15 2.89 -5.39
N LYS A 19 20.57 2.38 -4.26
CA LYS A 19 19.65 1.94 -3.20
C LYS A 19 18.97 3.10 -2.49
N SER A 20 19.69 4.18 -2.23
CA SER A 20 19.19 5.39 -1.58
C SER A 20 18.19 6.14 -2.47
N TYR A 21 18.44 6.21 -3.79
CA TYR A 21 17.55 6.89 -4.72
C TYR A 21 16.23 6.13 -4.92
N ALA A 22 16.28 4.81 -5.04
CA ALA A 22 15.10 3.98 -5.18
C ALA A 22 14.26 3.99 -3.89
N GLN A 23 14.91 3.95 -2.72
CA GLN A 23 14.23 4.01 -1.42
C GLN A 23 13.63 5.41 -1.18
N TYR A 24 14.35 6.48 -1.49
CA TYR A 24 13.84 7.84 -1.40
C TYR A 24 12.61 8.07 -2.29
N ASN A 25 12.65 7.58 -3.53
CA ASN A 25 11.52 7.68 -4.44
C ASN A 25 10.30 6.89 -3.95
N ARG A 26 10.51 5.69 -3.41
CA ARG A 26 9.44 4.88 -2.81
C ARG A 26 8.75 5.62 -1.66
N GLU A 27 9.51 6.10 -0.69
CA GLU A 27 8.99 6.82 0.47
C GLU A 27 8.30 8.12 0.05
N TYR A 28 8.90 8.87 -0.86
CA TYR A 28 8.32 10.10 -1.40
C TYR A 28 6.93 9.85 -2.01
N PHE A 29 6.80 8.90 -2.94
CA PHE A 29 5.51 8.61 -3.58
C PHE A 29 4.50 8.03 -2.61
N PHE A 30 4.93 7.26 -1.62
CA PHE A 30 4.06 6.77 -0.56
C PHE A 30 3.47 7.93 0.26
N TRP A 31 4.31 8.85 0.72
CA TRP A 31 3.87 10.01 1.49
C TRP A 31 3.00 10.97 0.69
N VAL A 32 3.34 11.23 -0.58
CA VAL A 32 2.52 12.08 -1.46
C VAL A 32 1.16 11.43 -1.71
N GLY A 33 1.13 10.14 -2.03
CA GLY A 33 -0.12 9.41 -2.22
C GLY A 33 -1.01 9.46 -0.97
N ARG A 34 -0.43 9.26 0.20
CA ARG A 34 -1.14 9.37 1.48
C ARG A 34 -1.65 10.79 1.75
N SER A 35 -0.86 11.82 1.43
CA SER A 35 -1.29 13.22 1.55
C SER A 35 -2.47 13.53 0.65
N CYS A 36 -2.46 13.05 -0.60
CA CYS A 36 -3.60 13.18 -1.51
C CYS A 36 -4.86 12.51 -0.95
N MET A 37 -4.72 11.32 -0.31
CA MET A 37 -5.82 10.65 0.38
C MET A 37 -6.42 11.51 1.51
N MET A 38 -5.57 12.16 2.31
CA MET A 38 -6.01 13.04 3.39
C MET A 38 -6.77 14.28 2.89
N ASN A 39 -6.43 14.75 1.69
CA ASN A 39 -7.09 15.88 1.02
C ASN A 39 -8.30 15.46 0.18
N ASN A 40 -8.67 14.18 0.19
CA ASN A 40 -9.72 13.59 -0.65
C ASN A 40 -9.46 13.71 -2.16
N ASP A 41 -8.20 13.94 -2.55
CA ASP A 41 -7.80 13.95 -3.96
C ASP A 41 -7.45 12.53 -4.43
N TYR A 42 -8.49 11.71 -4.54
CA TYR A 42 -8.36 10.28 -4.84
C TYR A 42 -7.80 10.01 -6.24
N GLN A 43 -8.06 10.89 -7.20
CA GLN A 43 -7.51 10.76 -8.56
C GLN A 43 -6.00 10.91 -8.56
N GLU A 44 -5.49 11.95 -7.90
CA GLU A 44 -4.05 12.19 -7.80
C GLU A 44 -3.38 11.14 -6.90
N ALA A 45 -4.07 10.68 -5.85
CA ALA A 45 -3.61 9.56 -5.03
C ALA A 45 -3.37 8.31 -5.89
N ILE A 46 -4.30 7.94 -6.77
CA ILE A 46 -4.16 6.78 -7.68
C ILE A 46 -2.97 6.96 -8.62
N ARG A 47 -2.78 8.15 -9.23
CA ARG A 47 -1.65 8.43 -10.12
C ARG A 47 -0.31 8.27 -9.39
N THR A 48 -0.22 8.85 -8.20
CA THR A 48 0.98 8.79 -7.37
C THR A 48 1.28 7.37 -6.92
N LEU A 49 0.26 6.62 -6.46
CA LEU A 49 0.40 5.23 -6.03
C LEU A 49 0.72 4.29 -7.20
N ASN A 50 0.20 4.56 -8.39
CA ASN A 50 0.61 3.85 -9.62
C ASN A 50 2.11 4.04 -9.89
N THR A 51 2.62 5.23 -9.66
CA THR A 51 4.06 5.50 -9.79
C THR A 51 4.86 4.76 -8.72
N LEU A 52 4.42 4.78 -7.46
CA LEU A 52 5.02 4.00 -6.38
C LEU A 52 5.14 2.52 -6.77
N LEU A 53 4.04 1.91 -7.24
CA LEU A 53 3.97 0.49 -7.57
C LEU A 53 4.80 0.10 -8.80
N ARG A 54 5.18 1.05 -9.66
CA ARG A 54 6.18 0.82 -10.72
C ARG A 54 7.60 0.76 -10.18
N PHE A 55 7.91 1.47 -9.09
CA PHE A 55 9.21 1.41 -8.43
C PHE A 55 9.32 0.24 -7.46
N ASP A 56 8.22 -0.11 -6.79
CA ASP A 56 8.16 -1.21 -5.83
C ASP A 56 6.82 -1.95 -5.99
N GLU A 57 6.84 -2.98 -6.80
CA GLU A 57 5.67 -3.84 -7.02
C GLU A 57 5.27 -4.67 -5.79
N ASN A 58 6.14 -4.73 -4.77
CA ASN A 58 5.89 -5.47 -3.53
C ASN A 58 5.39 -4.57 -2.38
N ALA A 59 5.14 -3.29 -2.65
CA ALA A 59 4.59 -2.36 -1.66
C ALA A 59 3.10 -2.64 -1.40
N PHE A 60 2.78 -3.59 -0.49
CA PHE A 60 1.39 -3.97 -0.20
C PHE A 60 0.55 -2.80 0.30
N GLU A 61 1.14 -1.87 1.06
CA GLU A 61 0.46 -0.64 1.51
C GLU A 61 0.07 0.26 0.33
N GLY A 62 0.86 0.26 -0.75
CA GLY A 62 0.54 0.99 -1.97
C GLY A 62 -0.73 0.46 -2.64
N TYR A 63 -0.89 -0.86 -2.74
CA TYR A 63 -2.12 -1.48 -3.22
C TYR A 63 -3.30 -1.17 -2.28
N PHE A 64 -3.09 -1.27 -0.98
CA PHE A 64 -4.13 -0.98 0.01
C PHE A 64 -4.63 0.46 -0.10
N LEU A 65 -3.75 1.45 -0.12
CA LEU A 65 -4.12 2.86 -0.27
C LEU A 65 -4.80 3.13 -1.62
N ARG A 66 -4.31 2.53 -2.70
CA ARG A 66 -4.94 2.66 -4.02
C ARG A 66 -6.33 2.04 -4.04
N GLY A 67 -6.52 0.93 -3.36
CA GLY A 67 -7.83 0.30 -3.16
C GLY A 67 -8.81 1.24 -2.45
N ILE A 68 -8.37 1.93 -1.38
CA ILE A 68 -9.19 2.92 -0.68
C ILE A 68 -9.56 4.08 -1.61
N ALA A 69 -8.61 4.60 -2.40
CA ALA A 69 -8.86 5.67 -3.34
C ALA A 69 -9.89 5.26 -4.41
N LYS A 70 -9.74 4.07 -4.98
CA LYS A 70 -10.70 3.50 -5.93
C LYS A 70 -12.10 3.31 -5.32
N TYR A 71 -12.15 2.82 -4.07
CA TYR A 71 -13.40 2.66 -3.34
C TYR A 71 -14.15 4.00 -3.20
N ASN A 72 -13.44 5.07 -2.85
CA ASN A 72 -14.03 6.40 -2.73
C ASN A 72 -14.47 7.01 -4.07
N LEU A 73 -13.90 6.56 -5.18
CA LEU A 73 -14.30 6.91 -6.54
C LEU A 73 -15.37 5.96 -7.13
N ASP A 74 -15.92 5.07 -6.32
CA ASP A 74 -16.94 4.10 -6.72
C ASP A 74 -16.44 2.99 -7.68
N ASP A 75 -15.11 2.87 -7.87
CA ASP A 75 -14.51 1.74 -8.56
C ASP A 75 -14.35 0.55 -7.58
N LEU A 76 -15.46 -0.10 -7.29
CA LEU A 76 -15.54 -1.16 -6.29
C LEU A 76 -14.80 -2.43 -6.73
N LEU A 77 -14.85 -2.78 -8.01
CA LEU A 77 -14.13 -3.94 -8.54
C LEU A 77 -12.62 -3.72 -8.51
N GLY A 78 -12.17 -2.53 -8.89
CA GLY A 78 -10.77 -2.15 -8.79
C GLY A 78 -10.27 -2.10 -7.35
N ALA A 79 -11.11 -1.64 -6.43
CA ALA A 79 -10.81 -1.63 -4.99
C ALA A 79 -10.67 -3.05 -4.44
N GLU A 80 -11.61 -3.95 -4.74
CA GLU A 80 -11.55 -5.35 -4.32
C GLU A 80 -10.28 -6.05 -4.82
N ALA A 81 -9.91 -5.83 -6.08
CA ALA A 81 -8.70 -6.37 -6.67
C ALA A 81 -7.43 -5.89 -5.94
N ASP A 82 -7.34 -4.60 -5.62
CA ASP A 82 -6.21 -4.02 -4.91
C ASP A 82 -6.11 -4.52 -3.47
N PHE A 83 -7.23 -4.62 -2.73
CA PHE A 83 -7.24 -5.21 -1.39
C PHE A 83 -6.85 -6.69 -1.43
N SER A 84 -7.29 -7.45 -2.41
CA SER A 84 -6.91 -8.86 -2.59
C SER A 84 -5.42 -9.01 -2.86
N THR A 85 -4.83 -8.11 -3.63
CA THR A 85 -3.38 -8.09 -3.86
C THR A 85 -2.62 -7.75 -2.57
N ALA A 86 -3.07 -6.77 -1.81
CA ALA A 86 -2.47 -6.43 -0.52
C ALA A 86 -2.51 -7.61 0.47
N ILE A 87 -3.63 -8.34 0.54
CA ILE A 87 -3.79 -9.53 1.39
C ILE A 87 -2.86 -10.67 0.93
N ARG A 88 -2.73 -10.89 -0.37
CA ARG A 88 -1.82 -11.92 -0.89
C ARG A 88 -0.37 -11.63 -0.51
N MET A 89 0.03 -10.36 -0.53
CA MET A 89 1.39 -9.94 -0.16
C MET A 89 1.63 -9.93 1.35
N ASN A 90 0.62 -9.53 2.12
CA ASN A 90 0.66 -9.51 3.57
C ASN A 90 -0.63 -10.11 4.16
N PRO A 91 -0.69 -11.46 4.31
CA PRO A 91 -1.89 -12.15 4.77
C PRO A 91 -2.34 -11.81 6.20
N VAL A 92 -1.48 -11.15 6.98
CA VAL A 92 -1.79 -10.74 8.36
C VAL A 92 -2.29 -9.29 8.46
N TYR A 93 -2.40 -8.59 7.34
CA TYR A 93 -2.83 -7.20 7.32
C TYR A 93 -4.35 -7.08 7.45
N THR A 94 -4.82 -7.04 8.69
CA THR A 94 -6.23 -7.07 9.08
C THR A 94 -7.08 -5.99 8.42
N GLN A 95 -6.52 -4.79 8.24
CA GLN A 95 -7.24 -3.66 7.63
C GLN A 95 -7.67 -3.96 6.18
N ALA A 96 -6.86 -4.68 5.42
CA ALA A 96 -7.21 -5.02 4.05
C ALA A 96 -8.42 -5.97 3.97
N TYR A 97 -8.54 -6.91 4.90
CA TYR A 97 -9.74 -7.76 4.99
C TYR A 97 -10.99 -6.94 5.32
N THR A 98 -10.89 -6.00 6.27
CA THR A 98 -12.01 -5.13 6.65
C THR A 98 -12.49 -4.29 5.46
N TYR A 99 -11.59 -3.63 4.77
CA TYR A 99 -11.96 -2.81 3.61
C TYR A 99 -12.46 -3.64 2.43
N ARG A 100 -11.90 -4.83 2.21
CA ARG A 100 -12.42 -5.75 1.19
C ARG A 100 -13.82 -6.24 1.54
N ALA A 101 -14.10 -6.56 2.81
CA ALA A 101 -15.43 -6.92 3.26
C ALA A 101 -16.46 -5.82 3.02
N ILE A 102 -16.11 -4.57 3.36
CA ILE A 102 -16.98 -3.42 3.11
C ILE A 102 -17.24 -3.27 1.62
N THR A 103 -16.21 -3.41 0.79
CA THR A 103 -16.31 -3.33 -0.67
C THR A 103 -17.21 -4.44 -1.23
N ARG A 104 -17.03 -5.68 -0.77
CA ARG A 104 -17.84 -6.85 -1.15
C ARG A 104 -19.31 -6.70 -0.74
N SER A 105 -19.54 -6.12 0.43
CA SER A 105 -20.92 -5.79 0.88
C SER A 105 -21.61 -4.81 -0.08
N ARG A 106 -20.88 -3.79 -0.53
CA ARG A 106 -21.43 -2.85 -1.53
C ARG A 106 -21.64 -3.49 -2.91
N LEU A 107 -20.85 -4.51 -3.26
CA LEU A 107 -21.04 -5.30 -4.48
C LEU A 107 -22.16 -6.35 -4.36
N GLY A 108 -22.73 -6.54 -3.17
CA GLY A 108 -23.76 -7.56 -2.92
C GLY A 108 -23.20 -8.96 -2.61
N ASN A 109 -21.89 -9.11 -2.50
CA ASN A 109 -21.21 -10.37 -2.21
C ASN A 109 -21.14 -10.58 -0.68
N TYR A 110 -22.28 -10.79 -0.05
CA TYR A 110 -22.42 -10.79 1.41
C TYR A 110 -21.70 -11.96 2.09
N ASP A 111 -21.71 -13.15 1.50
CA ASP A 111 -21.05 -14.33 2.08
C ASP A 111 -19.52 -14.16 2.13
N ASP A 112 -18.94 -13.67 1.04
CA ASP A 112 -17.50 -13.36 0.98
C ASP A 112 -17.13 -12.20 1.91
N ALA A 113 -18.00 -11.19 2.03
CA ALA A 113 -17.81 -10.09 2.97
C ALA A 113 -17.82 -10.59 4.41
N LEU A 114 -18.74 -11.48 4.77
CA LEU A 114 -18.81 -12.06 6.11
C LEU A 114 -17.57 -12.89 6.44
N GLN A 115 -17.04 -13.64 5.47
CA GLN A 115 -15.79 -14.38 5.64
C GLN A 115 -14.63 -13.43 5.92
N ASP A 116 -14.49 -12.34 5.16
CA ASP A 116 -13.45 -11.34 5.38
C ASP A 116 -13.55 -10.67 6.75
N PHE A 117 -14.76 -10.35 7.21
CA PHE A 117 -14.96 -9.81 8.56
C PHE A 117 -14.56 -10.81 9.65
N ARG A 118 -14.82 -12.09 9.45
CA ARG A 118 -14.38 -13.15 10.39
C ARG A 118 -12.86 -13.26 10.42
N GLU A 119 -12.20 -13.19 9.27
CA GLU A 119 -10.73 -13.18 9.21
C GLU A 119 -10.15 -11.96 9.95
N ALA A 120 -10.73 -10.79 9.75
CA ALA A 120 -10.30 -9.57 10.43
C ALA A 120 -10.49 -9.67 11.96
N THR A 121 -11.65 -10.11 12.43
CA THR A 121 -11.97 -10.20 13.87
C THR A 121 -11.26 -11.37 14.55
N GLY A 122 -11.13 -12.51 13.92
CA GLY A 122 -10.42 -13.69 14.45
C GLY A 122 -8.96 -13.38 14.74
N ARG A 123 -8.31 -12.59 13.90
CA ARG A 123 -6.91 -12.17 14.09
C ARG A 123 -6.77 -11.15 15.24
N ILE A 124 -7.73 -10.25 15.41
CA ILE A 124 -7.75 -9.31 16.55
C ILE A 124 -7.87 -10.06 17.87
N SER A 125 -8.72 -11.07 17.96
CA SER A 125 -8.91 -11.85 19.20
C SER A 125 -7.66 -12.64 19.58
N LEU A 126 -6.89 -13.14 18.62
CA LEU A 126 -5.64 -13.87 18.88
C LEU A 126 -4.54 -12.95 19.42
N THR A 127 -4.48 -11.69 18.99
CA THR A 127 -3.52 -10.72 19.51
C THR A 127 -3.88 -10.28 20.94
N PHE A 128 -5.15 -10.25 21.30
CA PHE A 128 -5.59 -9.92 22.67
C PHE A 128 -5.37 -11.07 23.65
N SER A 129 -5.52 -12.34 23.25
CA SER A 129 -5.32 -13.48 24.15
C SER A 129 -3.84 -13.79 24.43
N GLY A 130 -2.92 -13.26 23.63
CA GLY A 130 -1.47 -13.42 23.86
C GLY A 130 -0.88 -12.49 24.92
N HIS A 131 -1.66 -11.56 25.49
CA HIS A 131 -1.21 -10.57 26.48
C HIS A 131 -1.74 -10.82 27.91
N SER A 132 -2.44 -11.92 28.15
CA SER A 132 -2.96 -12.27 29.49
C SER A 132 -2.24 -13.47 30.09
N THR A 133 -0.95 -13.30 30.35
CA THR A 133 -0.16 -14.13 31.29
C THR A 133 0.73 -13.24 32.08
#